data_3e45fb0759a0d240729a9b5e1cd5d3ff
#
_entry.id   3e45fb0759a0d240729a9b5e1cd5d3ff
#
_cell.length_a   1.000
_cell.length_b   1.000
_cell.length_c   1.000
_cell.angle_alpha   90.00
_cell.angle_beta   90.00
_cell.angle_gamma   90.00
#
_symmetry.space_group_name_H-M   'P 1'
#
loop_
_entity.id
_entity.type
_entity.pdbx_description
1 polymer ?
#
loop_
_entity_poly.entity_id
_entity_poly.type
_entity_poly.pdbx_seq_one_letter_code
_entity_poly.pdbx_strand_id
1 'polypeptide(L)'
;MSIKIKSFIYLDDYKLYSLSSQLFKGFTEYIISGTSASHSEEESQKGTFASGKVISDLLEKEKTSTEKKFLHDYAFNLLEAELVNQGLLYIISPEDTTDTIQSKSIVKITGRAIFNDYRILQAIMSRFNSIGASFGHFKFGKMIEDLDHVSSEVIKQSKVRNQHAKVKNLRNSIDKKLETILQENGLQLPQKDMDHMANLMEYGFHGELEFRILPENIPFQFSAILNRDYLRDSEEHFVSKYSRQSEYDFTMIGIVTQSGKAITPLEEHEPNGIKDACINLADKLNVMENVFLGRMDNECIIDPIAIYREL
;
A
#
# COMPACT_ATOMS: atom_id res chain seq x y z
N MET A 1 -6.66 -31.52 11.63
CA MET A 1 -6.14 -30.20 11.26
C MET A 1 -6.35 -29.27 12.44
N SER A 2 -5.32 -28.62 12.94
CA SER A 2 -5.52 -27.57 13.96
C SER A 2 -6.22 -26.38 13.30
N ILE A 3 -7.24 -25.85 13.95
CA ILE A 3 -7.91 -24.62 13.50
C ILE A 3 -6.90 -23.49 13.67
N LYS A 4 -6.47 -22.88 12.56
CA LYS A 4 -5.65 -21.67 12.58
C LYS A 4 -6.58 -20.47 12.57
N ILE A 5 -6.45 -19.61 13.56
CA ILE A 5 -7.21 -18.35 13.67
C ILE A 5 -6.51 -17.32 12.78
N LYS A 6 -7.28 -16.59 11.98
CA LYS A 6 -6.80 -15.52 11.11
C LYS A 6 -7.19 -14.16 11.67
N SER A 7 -6.21 -13.26 11.76
CA SER A 7 -6.43 -11.86 12.05
C SER A 7 -6.33 -11.06 10.76
N PHE A 8 -7.48 -10.68 10.19
CA PHE A 8 -7.53 -9.96 8.93
C PHE A 8 -7.11 -8.50 9.10
N ILE A 9 -6.31 -8.00 8.17
CA ILE A 9 -6.01 -6.57 8.02
C ILE A 9 -6.67 -5.98 6.77
N TYR A 10 -6.94 -6.82 5.76
CA TYR A 10 -7.57 -6.45 4.50
C TYR A 10 -8.47 -7.60 4.02
N LEU A 11 -9.65 -7.28 3.53
CA LEU A 11 -10.53 -8.24 2.86
C LEU A 11 -11.41 -7.49 1.87
N ASP A 12 -11.25 -7.80 0.59
CA ASP A 12 -12.03 -7.26 -0.52
C ASP A 12 -13.38 -8.01 -0.59
N ASP A 13 -14.40 -7.38 -0.09
CA ASP A 13 -15.74 -7.95 -0.01
C ASP A 13 -16.32 -8.20 -1.41
N TYR A 14 -16.03 -7.33 -2.39
CA TYR A 14 -16.51 -7.52 -3.76
C TYR A 14 -15.91 -8.76 -4.40
N LYS A 15 -14.59 -8.95 -4.31
CA LYS A 15 -13.92 -10.16 -4.84
C LYS A 15 -14.34 -11.42 -4.11
N LEU A 16 -14.51 -11.33 -2.77
CA LEU A 16 -15.04 -12.43 -1.97
C LEU A 16 -16.36 -12.95 -2.54
N TYR A 17 -17.30 -12.05 -2.78
CA TYR A 17 -18.63 -12.43 -3.29
C TYR A 17 -18.60 -12.84 -4.76
N SER A 18 -17.86 -12.12 -5.60
CA SER A 18 -17.73 -12.43 -7.03
C SER A 18 -17.17 -13.84 -7.25
N LEU A 19 -16.09 -14.20 -6.55
CA LEU A 19 -15.48 -15.53 -6.66
C LEU A 19 -16.37 -16.60 -6.03
N SER A 20 -16.99 -16.32 -4.89
CA SER A 20 -17.90 -17.26 -4.25
C SER A 20 -19.10 -17.59 -5.13
N SER A 21 -19.66 -16.61 -5.85
CA SER A 21 -20.79 -16.81 -6.76
C SER A 21 -20.49 -17.77 -7.92
N GLN A 22 -19.22 -17.88 -8.31
CA GLN A 22 -18.76 -18.75 -9.39
C GLN A 22 -18.40 -20.16 -8.91
N LEU A 23 -17.94 -20.29 -7.65
CA LEU A 23 -17.45 -21.55 -7.09
C LEU A 23 -18.55 -22.35 -6.38
N PHE A 24 -19.48 -21.66 -5.70
CA PHE A 24 -20.49 -22.35 -4.91
C PHE A 24 -21.80 -22.53 -5.69
N LYS A 25 -22.14 -23.77 -5.96
CA LYS A 25 -23.47 -24.13 -6.49
C LYS A 25 -24.55 -23.72 -5.48
N GLY A 26 -25.60 -23.07 -5.93
CA GLY A 26 -26.68 -22.62 -5.06
C GLY A 26 -26.56 -21.16 -4.59
N PHE A 27 -25.41 -20.54 -4.71
CA PHE A 27 -25.25 -19.10 -4.43
C PHE A 27 -26.16 -18.26 -5.34
N THR A 28 -26.15 -18.56 -6.65
CA THR A 28 -26.96 -17.88 -7.68
C THR A 28 -28.44 -18.26 -7.60
N GLU A 29 -28.75 -19.53 -7.31
CA GLU A 29 -30.13 -20.00 -7.18
C GLU A 29 -30.84 -19.39 -5.98
N TYR A 30 -30.13 -19.15 -4.88
CA TYR A 30 -30.67 -18.52 -3.69
C TYR A 30 -30.99 -17.02 -3.89
N ILE A 31 -30.11 -16.27 -4.57
CA ILE A 31 -30.39 -14.87 -4.91
C ILE A 31 -31.63 -14.74 -5.81
N ILE A 32 -31.86 -15.67 -6.74
CA ILE A 32 -33.01 -15.66 -7.63
C ILE A 32 -34.29 -16.10 -6.89
N SER A 33 -34.22 -17.03 -5.95
CA SER A 33 -35.36 -17.55 -5.22
C SER A 33 -35.75 -16.76 -3.97
N GLY A 34 -34.81 -16.03 -3.37
CA GLY A 34 -35.03 -15.18 -2.18
C GLY A 34 -36.00 -14.02 -2.39
N THR A 35 -36.32 -13.71 -3.66
CA THR A 35 -37.39 -12.74 -4.00
C THR A 35 -38.82 -13.29 -3.88
N SER A 36 -39.00 -14.58 -3.59
CA SER A 36 -40.35 -15.18 -3.58
C SER A 36 -40.53 -16.45 -2.76
N ALA A 37 -40.12 -16.56 -1.52
CA ALA A 37 -40.81 -17.46 -0.57
C ALA A 37 -40.15 -17.56 0.81
N SER A 38 -40.84 -17.14 1.83
CA SER A 38 -40.71 -17.65 3.18
C SER A 38 -41.21 -19.12 3.22
N HIS A 39 -40.33 -20.09 3.28
CA HIS A 39 -40.62 -21.40 3.85
C HIS A 39 -39.37 -22.15 4.28
N SER A 40 -39.42 -22.60 5.52
CA SER A 40 -38.53 -23.48 6.21
C SER A 40 -38.46 -24.86 5.57
N GLU A 41 -37.29 -25.31 5.16
CA GLU A 41 -36.94 -26.73 5.17
C GLU A 41 -35.48 -26.86 5.58
N GLU A 42 -35.26 -27.38 6.78
CA GLU A 42 -33.95 -27.83 7.26
C GLU A 42 -33.57 -29.11 6.52
N GLU A 43 -32.92 -28.98 5.41
CA GLU A 43 -32.10 -30.05 4.86
C GLU A 43 -30.63 -29.78 5.17
N SER A 44 -30.03 -30.65 5.97
CA SER A 44 -28.61 -30.65 6.25
C SER A 44 -27.82 -31.12 5.01
N GLN A 45 -27.70 -30.26 4.02
CA GLN A 45 -26.78 -30.49 2.90
C GLN A 45 -25.36 -30.11 3.30
N LYS A 46 -24.44 -31.06 3.17
CA LYS A 46 -23.01 -30.85 3.38
C LYS A 46 -22.34 -30.56 2.04
N GLY A 47 -21.41 -29.58 2.00
CA GLY A 47 -20.59 -29.29 0.82
C GLY A 47 -20.80 -27.90 0.24
N THR A 48 -20.44 -27.72 -1.03
CA THR A 48 -20.44 -26.43 -1.74
C THR A 48 -21.79 -25.72 -1.77
N PHE A 49 -22.90 -26.47 -1.82
CA PHE A 49 -24.24 -25.91 -1.79
C PHE A 49 -24.57 -25.25 -0.44
N ALA A 50 -24.26 -25.92 0.67
CA ALA A 50 -24.46 -25.37 2.01
C ALA A 50 -23.60 -24.12 2.26
N SER A 51 -22.37 -24.13 1.78
CA SER A 51 -21.45 -22.97 1.85
C SER A 51 -21.97 -21.79 1.04
N GLY A 52 -22.49 -22.02 -0.16
CA GLY A 52 -23.10 -21.01 -1.01
C GLY A 52 -24.33 -20.36 -0.34
N LYS A 53 -25.21 -21.18 0.29
CA LYS A 53 -26.37 -20.69 1.04
C LYS A 53 -25.96 -19.82 2.22
N VAL A 54 -24.95 -20.25 3.00
CA VAL A 54 -24.42 -19.46 4.13
C VAL A 54 -23.92 -18.10 3.65
N ILE A 55 -23.15 -18.05 2.57
CA ILE A 55 -22.65 -16.78 2.03
C ILE A 55 -23.79 -15.89 1.55
N SER A 56 -24.83 -16.45 0.89
CA SER A 56 -26.03 -15.69 0.48
C SER A 56 -26.78 -15.11 1.67
N ASP A 57 -27.01 -15.90 2.71
CA ASP A 57 -27.69 -15.45 3.93
C ASP A 57 -26.96 -14.29 4.62
N LEU A 58 -25.62 -14.22 4.46
CA LEU A 58 -24.81 -13.14 4.98
C LEU A 58 -25.00 -11.81 4.22
N LEU A 59 -25.32 -11.90 2.93
CA LEU A 59 -25.60 -10.72 2.10
C LEU A 59 -26.96 -10.10 2.41
N GLU A 60 -27.98 -10.92 2.66
CA GLU A 60 -29.36 -10.44 2.84
C GLU A 60 -29.64 -9.82 4.21
N LYS A 61 -28.86 -10.18 5.23
CA LYS A 61 -29.08 -9.64 6.57
C LYS A 61 -28.50 -8.24 6.70
N GLU A 62 -29.34 -7.22 6.79
CA GLU A 62 -28.97 -5.87 7.22
C GLU A 62 -28.55 -5.89 8.69
N LYS A 63 -27.27 -6.22 8.92
CA LYS A 63 -26.64 -6.19 10.24
C LYS A 63 -25.74 -4.97 10.38
N THR A 64 -25.34 -4.68 11.61
CA THR A 64 -24.35 -3.62 11.89
C THR A 64 -23.05 -3.85 11.13
N SER A 65 -22.32 -2.78 10.84
CA SER A 65 -21.06 -2.87 10.06
C SER A 65 -20.05 -3.83 10.69
N THR A 66 -20.05 -3.97 12.01
CA THR A 66 -19.14 -4.87 12.75
C THR A 66 -19.55 -6.34 12.57
N GLU A 67 -20.83 -6.67 12.65
CA GLU A 67 -21.33 -8.04 12.43
C GLU A 67 -21.07 -8.50 10.99
N LYS A 68 -21.24 -7.61 10.01
CA LYS A 68 -20.88 -7.90 8.61
C LYS A 68 -19.41 -8.32 8.48
N LYS A 69 -18.49 -7.61 9.11
CA LYS A 69 -17.06 -7.95 9.05
C LYS A 69 -16.76 -9.37 9.54
N PHE A 70 -17.33 -9.79 10.66
CA PHE A 70 -17.13 -11.16 11.18
C PHE A 70 -17.69 -12.23 10.25
N LEU A 71 -18.81 -11.96 9.61
CA LEU A 71 -19.42 -12.87 8.66
C LEU A 71 -18.58 -12.98 7.37
N HIS A 72 -18.00 -11.87 6.89
CA HIS A 72 -17.10 -11.87 5.76
C HIS A 72 -15.82 -12.68 6.05
N ASP A 73 -15.27 -12.59 7.25
CA ASP A 73 -14.10 -13.37 7.67
C ASP A 73 -14.38 -14.88 7.64
N TYR A 74 -15.59 -15.29 8.06
CA TYR A 74 -16.03 -16.67 7.95
C TYR A 74 -16.28 -17.11 6.50
N ALA A 75 -16.93 -16.26 5.70
CA ALA A 75 -17.16 -16.53 4.28
C ALA A 75 -15.83 -16.70 3.51
N PHE A 76 -14.81 -15.91 3.86
CA PHE A 76 -13.48 -16.07 3.27
C PHE A 76 -12.86 -17.43 3.60
N ASN A 77 -13.03 -17.96 4.82
CA ASN A 77 -12.53 -19.29 5.16
C ASN A 77 -13.18 -20.38 4.31
N LEU A 78 -14.46 -20.24 3.99
CA LEU A 78 -15.16 -21.15 3.08
C LEU A 78 -14.61 -21.04 1.64
N LEU A 79 -14.41 -19.80 1.16
CA LEU A 79 -13.84 -19.54 -0.16
C LEU A 79 -12.43 -20.14 -0.27
N GLU A 80 -11.54 -19.89 0.70
CA GLU A 80 -10.18 -20.43 0.68
C GLU A 80 -10.18 -21.97 0.66
N ALA A 81 -11.02 -22.60 1.47
CA ALA A 81 -11.15 -24.05 1.50
C ALA A 81 -11.59 -24.60 0.14
N GLU A 82 -12.53 -23.94 -0.53
CA GLU A 82 -13.00 -24.38 -1.84
C GLU A 82 -11.97 -24.16 -2.94
N LEU A 83 -11.24 -23.04 -2.92
CA LEU A 83 -10.12 -22.79 -3.83
C LEU A 83 -9.04 -23.88 -3.71
N VAL A 84 -8.75 -24.34 -2.49
CA VAL A 84 -7.83 -25.45 -2.24
C VAL A 84 -8.41 -26.77 -2.77
N ASN A 85 -9.68 -27.07 -2.49
CA ASN A 85 -10.34 -28.31 -2.92
C ASN A 85 -10.37 -28.45 -4.43
N GLN A 86 -10.57 -27.35 -5.16
CA GLN A 86 -10.59 -27.34 -6.62
C GLN A 86 -9.19 -27.20 -7.25
N GLY A 87 -8.13 -27.09 -6.46
CA GLY A 87 -6.75 -26.93 -6.94
C GLY A 87 -6.48 -25.58 -7.62
N LEU A 88 -7.31 -24.56 -7.33
CA LEU A 88 -7.20 -23.22 -7.92
C LEU A 88 -6.25 -22.30 -7.12
N LEU A 89 -6.00 -22.59 -5.85
CA LEU A 89 -5.09 -21.83 -4.99
C LEU A 89 -3.69 -22.42 -5.03
N TYR A 90 -2.74 -21.67 -5.57
CA TYR A 90 -1.34 -22.05 -5.59
C TYR A 90 -0.58 -21.43 -4.43
N ILE A 91 0.15 -22.23 -3.67
CA ILE A 91 0.99 -21.75 -2.55
C ILE A 91 2.39 -21.53 -3.09
N ILE A 92 2.86 -20.28 -3.02
CA ILE A 92 4.20 -19.91 -3.48
C ILE A 92 5.27 -20.59 -2.61
N SER A 93 6.26 -21.17 -3.27
CA SER A 93 7.37 -21.90 -2.66
C SER A 93 8.74 -21.34 -3.08
N PRO A 94 9.83 -21.62 -2.33
CA PRO A 94 11.19 -21.17 -2.69
C PRO A 94 11.71 -21.71 -4.04
N GLU A 95 11.10 -22.76 -4.56
CA GLU A 95 11.52 -23.44 -5.80
C GLU A 95 10.84 -22.84 -7.04
N ASP A 96 9.90 -21.90 -6.85
CA ASP A 96 9.12 -21.32 -7.94
C ASP A 96 9.97 -20.37 -8.78
N THR A 97 9.74 -20.46 -10.09
CA THR A 97 10.30 -19.53 -11.08
C THR A 97 9.25 -18.50 -11.51
N THR A 98 9.70 -17.42 -12.16
CA THR A 98 8.80 -16.42 -12.75
C THR A 98 7.75 -17.07 -13.67
N ASP A 99 8.17 -18.03 -14.50
CA ASP A 99 7.27 -18.73 -15.44
C ASP A 99 6.23 -19.57 -14.70
N THR A 100 6.62 -20.19 -13.57
CA THR A 100 5.68 -20.92 -12.71
C THR A 100 4.62 -19.98 -12.17
N ILE A 101 5.02 -18.83 -11.60
CA ILE A 101 4.10 -17.85 -11.02
C ILE A 101 3.17 -17.27 -12.10
N GLN A 102 3.69 -16.96 -13.30
CA GLN A 102 2.90 -16.46 -14.42
C GLN A 102 1.78 -17.40 -14.85
N SER A 103 2.01 -18.71 -14.72
CA SER A 103 1.02 -19.73 -15.09
C SER A 103 -0.13 -19.85 -14.06
N LYS A 104 -0.04 -19.17 -12.91
CA LYS A 104 -1.02 -19.26 -11.82
C LYS A 104 -1.90 -18.03 -11.77
N SER A 105 -3.20 -18.26 -11.56
CA SER A 105 -4.17 -17.17 -11.48
C SER A 105 -4.34 -16.69 -10.04
N ILE A 106 -4.46 -17.59 -9.06
CA ILE A 106 -4.68 -17.26 -7.66
C ILE A 106 -3.54 -17.85 -6.83
N VAL A 107 -2.90 -17.01 -6.06
CA VAL A 107 -1.72 -17.38 -5.25
C VAL A 107 -1.91 -17.06 -3.78
N LYS A 108 -1.26 -17.87 -2.93
CA LYS A 108 -1.11 -17.65 -1.49
C LYS A 108 0.37 -17.43 -1.19
N ILE A 109 0.69 -16.28 -0.62
CA ILE A 109 2.05 -15.84 -0.31
C ILE A 109 2.14 -15.56 1.18
N THR A 110 3.21 -16.03 1.84
CA THR A 110 3.46 -15.76 3.26
C THR A 110 4.88 -15.22 3.44
N GLY A 111 5.03 -14.17 4.23
CA GLY A 111 6.32 -13.56 4.53
C GLY A 111 6.21 -12.25 5.28
N ARG A 112 7.36 -11.62 5.51
CA ARG A 112 7.44 -10.29 6.16
C ARG A 112 6.79 -9.25 5.25
N ALA A 113 6.06 -8.33 5.87
CA ALA A 113 5.35 -7.29 5.17
C ALA A 113 6.03 -5.92 5.28
N ILE A 114 5.93 -5.12 4.22
CA ILE A 114 6.26 -3.70 4.20
C ILE A 114 4.99 -2.93 3.85
N PHE A 115 4.72 -1.87 4.62
CA PHE A 115 3.60 -0.95 4.41
C PHE A 115 4.12 0.38 3.90
N ASN A 116 3.77 0.75 2.67
CA ASN A 116 4.13 2.01 2.04
C ASN A 116 2.88 2.83 1.76
N ASP A 117 2.64 3.86 2.56
CA ASP A 117 1.60 4.84 2.29
C ASP A 117 2.22 6.03 1.54
N TYR A 118 2.00 6.09 0.23
CA TYR A 118 2.55 7.14 -0.62
C TYR A 118 1.95 8.52 -0.34
N ARG A 119 0.75 8.59 0.22
CA ARG A 119 0.16 9.85 0.70
C ARG A 119 0.96 10.44 1.86
N ILE A 120 1.35 9.58 2.82
CA ILE A 120 2.19 10.01 3.96
C ILE A 120 3.59 10.38 3.46
N LEU A 121 4.16 9.59 2.55
CA LEU A 121 5.49 9.89 1.99
C LEU A 121 5.50 11.22 1.24
N GLN A 122 4.49 11.51 0.42
CA GLN A 122 4.33 12.80 -0.25
C GLN A 122 4.23 13.96 0.74
N ALA A 123 3.39 13.80 1.79
CA ALA A 123 3.24 14.80 2.83
C ALA A 123 4.54 15.07 3.61
N ILE A 124 5.35 14.03 3.84
CA ILE A 124 6.69 14.15 4.43
C ILE A 124 7.62 14.91 3.48
N MET A 125 7.66 14.58 2.20
CA MET A 125 8.51 15.26 1.21
C MET A 125 8.17 16.74 1.10
N SER A 126 6.88 17.09 1.02
CA SER A 126 6.41 18.48 0.97
C SER A 126 6.81 19.30 2.20
N ARG A 127 7.03 18.67 3.34
CA ARG A 127 7.34 19.32 4.63
C ARG A 127 8.71 18.93 5.18
N PHE A 128 9.54 18.28 4.39
CA PHE A 128 10.78 17.65 4.85
C PHE A 128 11.66 18.64 5.63
N ASN A 129 11.94 19.80 5.08
CA ASN A 129 12.79 20.82 5.71
C ASN A 129 12.16 21.39 7.00
N SER A 130 10.83 21.52 7.05
CA SER A 130 10.13 21.97 8.27
C SER A 130 10.22 20.91 9.38
N ILE A 131 10.03 19.66 9.03
CA ILE A 131 10.18 18.51 9.96
C ILE A 131 11.64 18.43 10.43
N GLY A 132 12.60 18.52 9.50
CA GLY A 132 14.03 18.51 9.79
C GLY A 132 14.48 19.63 10.70
N ALA A 133 13.95 20.85 10.49
CA ALA A 133 14.21 21.98 11.38
C ALA A 133 13.66 21.72 12.80
N SER A 134 12.46 21.12 12.93
CA SER A 134 11.89 20.74 14.22
C SER A 134 12.74 19.70 14.95
N PHE A 135 13.17 18.65 14.24
CA PHE A 135 14.11 17.66 14.80
C PHE A 135 15.46 18.29 15.17
N GLY A 136 15.97 19.19 14.33
CA GLY A 136 17.19 19.93 14.62
C GLY A 136 17.08 20.75 15.90
N HIS A 137 15.94 21.38 16.13
CA HIS A 137 15.67 22.11 17.37
C HIS A 137 15.73 21.20 18.60
N PHE A 138 15.12 20.01 18.55
CA PHE A 138 15.20 19.05 19.66
C PHE A 138 16.61 18.50 19.87
N LYS A 139 17.31 18.15 18.79
CA LYS A 139 18.65 17.54 18.86
C LYS A 139 19.74 18.52 19.24
N PHE A 140 19.65 19.74 18.73
CA PHE A 140 20.67 20.79 18.87
C PHE A 140 20.17 21.99 19.69
N GLY A 141 19.08 21.89 20.43
CA GLY A 141 18.38 22.98 21.12
C GLY A 141 19.31 23.81 21.97
N LYS A 142 20.17 23.17 22.78
CA LYS A 142 21.13 23.88 23.60
C LYS A 142 22.11 24.75 22.80
N MET A 143 22.59 24.23 21.67
CA MET A 143 23.50 24.96 20.76
C MET A 143 22.76 26.12 20.06
N ILE A 144 21.48 25.94 19.74
CA ILE A 144 20.63 26.98 19.16
C ILE A 144 20.37 28.10 20.21
N GLU A 145 20.07 27.74 21.45
CA GLU A 145 19.92 28.68 22.56
C GLU A 145 21.21 29.49 22.81
N ASP A 146 22.37 28.86 22.78
CA ASP A 146 23.66 29.54 22.91
C ASP A 146 23.90 30.54 21.76
N LEU A 147 23.55 30.16 20.52
CA LEU A 147 23.64 31.04 19.36
C LEU A 147 22.65 32.20 19.42
N ASP A 148 21.42 31.95 19.88
CA ASP A 148 20.40 33.01 20.11
C ASP A 148 20.80 33.95 21.22
N HIS A 149 21.44 33.45 22.29
CA HIS A 149 21.97 34.30 23.38
C HIS A 149 23.07 35.21 22.86
N VAL A 150 24.02 34.68 22.11
CA VAL A 150 25.09 35.48 21.47
C VAL A 150 24.50 36.52 20.51
N SER A 151 23.49 36.13 19.70
CA SER A 151 22.77 37.04 18.81
C SER A 151 22.09 38.18 19.56
N SER A 152 21.41 37.87 20.66
CA SER A 152 20.70 38.87 21.48
C SER A 152 21.63 39.82 22.22
N GLU A 153 22.80 39.34 22.66
CA GLU A 153 23.81 40.23 23.26
C GLU A 153 24.41 41.19 22.22
N VAL A 154 24.71 40.72 21.02
CA VAL A 154 25.19 41.56 19.92
C VAL A 154 24.14 42.60 19.53
N ILE A 155 22.84 42.24 19.51
CA ILE A 155 21.74 43.18 19.27
C ILE A 155 21.65 44.22 20.37
N LYS A 156 21.83 43.86 21.65
CA LYS A 156 21.84 44.78 22.78
C LYS A 156 23.00 45.78 22.71
N GLN A 157 24.18 45.32 22.28
CA GLN A 157 25.37 46.18 22.09
C GLN A 157 25.26 47.06 20.85
N SER A 158 24.37 46.76 19.89
CA SER A 158 24.21 47.49 18.63
C SER A 158 23.33 48.73 18.68
N LYS A 159 23.01 49.29 19.88
CA LYS A 159 22.22 50.51 20.02
C LYS A 159 22.85 51.75 19.36
N VAL A 160 24.03 51.61 18.76
CA VAL A 160 24.71 52.66 18.00
C VAL A 160 24.33 52.54 16.52
N ARG A 161 23.85 53.63 15.91
CA ARG A 161 23.26 53.74 14.57
C ARG A 161 24.05 53.13 13.41
N ASN A 162 25.32 52.83 13.57
CA ASN A 162 26.20 52.26 12.52
C ASN A 162 26.37 50.72 12.59
N GLN A 163 25.70 50.02 13.51
CA GLN A 163 25.91 48.58 13.70
C GLN A 163 24.79 47.70 13.15
N HIS A 164 23.70 48.24 12.61
CA HIS A 164 22.60 47.46 12.03
C HIS A 164 23.05 46.53 10.91
N ALA A 165 24.01 46.96 10.08
CA ALA A 165 24.57 46.10 9.03
C ALA A 165 25.39 44.93 9.60
N LYS A 166 26.16 45.16 10.67
CA LYS A 166 26.95 44.10 11.34
C LYS A 166 26.03 43.07 12.01
N VAL A 167 24.97 43.53 12.68
CA VAL A 167 23.97 42.66 13.32
C VAL A 167 23.25 41.80 12.27
N LYS A 168 22.84 42.41 11.14
CA LYS A 168 22.21 41.68 10.03
C LYS A 168 23.16 40.62 9.45
N ASN A 169 24.43 40.97 9.24
CA ASN A 169 25.44 40.02 8.73
C ASN A 169 25.71 38.90 9.73
N LEU A 170 25.74 39.17 11.03
CA LEU A 170 25.93 38.12 12.04
C LEU A 170 24.72 37.19 12.11
N ARG A 171 23.50 37.72 12.08
CA ARG A 171 22.27 36.93 12.03
C ARG A 171 22.25 36.03 10.82
N ASN A 172 22.56 36.56 9.63
CA ASN A 172 22.66 35.77 8.42
C ASN A 172 23.76 34.69 8.51
N SER A 173 24.86 34.92 9.22
CA SER A 173 25.92 33.93 9.41
C SER A 173 25.51 32.83 10.40
N ILE A 174 24.72 33.16 11.42
CA ILE A 174 24.14 32.19 12.36
C ILE A 174 23.11 31.30 11.63
N ASP A 175 22.19 31.93 10.89
CA ASP A 175 21.17 31.19 10.10
C ASP A 175 21.84 30.23 9.10
N LYS A 176 22.86 30.68 8.37
CA LYS A 176 23.66 29.83 7.47
C LYS A 176 24.36 28.69 8.19
N LYS A 177 24.91 28.95 9.38
CA LYS A 177 25.58 27.90 10.15
C LYS A 177 24.61 26.84 10.65
N LEU A 178 23.42 27.27 11.09
CA LEU A 178 22.35 26.34 11.45
C LEU A 178 21.90 25.52 10.24
N GLU A 179 21.67 26.16 9.11
CA GLU A 179 21.34 25.50 7.84
C GLU A 179 22.41 24.47 7.45
N THR A 180 23.68 24.81 7.55
CA THR A 180 24.81 23.90 7.29
C THR A 180 24.75 22.67 8.21
N ILE A 181 24.51 22.88 9.51
CA ILE A 181 24.41 21.79 10.50
C ILE A 181 23.23 20.86 10.16
N LEU A 182 22.08 21.42 9.77
CA LEU A 182 20.91 20.63 9.38
C LEU A 182 21.19 19.83 8.09
N GLN A 183 21.88 20.43 7.11
CA GLN A 183 22.28 19.77 5.87
C GLN A 183 23.29 18.63 6.12
N GLU A 184 24.35 18.90 6.91
CA GLU A 184 25.35 17.89 7.29
C GLU A 184 24.76 16.68 8.04
N ASN A 185 23.65 16.89 8.77
CA ASN A 185 22.90 15.83 9.46
C ASN A 185 21.77 15.22 8.63
N GLY A 186 21.64 15.60 7.35
CA GLY A 186 20.56 15.08 6.48
C GLY A 186 19.14 15.52 6.87
N LEU A 187 19.03 16.59 7.66
CA LEU A 187 17.76 17.14 8.14
C LEU A 187 17.22 18.28 7.27
N GLN A 188 18.01 18.71 6.29
CA GLN A 188 17.63 19.72 5.31
C GLN A 188 18.20 19.39 3.94
N LEU A 189 17.36 19.49 2.92
CA LEU A 189 17.68 19.29 1.52
C LEU A 189 17.25 20.53 0.72
N PRO A 190 17.74 20.72 -0.52
CA PRO A 190 17.27 21.81 -1.35
C PRO A 190 15.76 21.77 -1.50
N GLN A 191 15.07 22.87 -1.14
CA GLN A 191 13.59 22.92 -1.14
C GLN A 191 13.03 22.56 -2.53
N LYS A 192 13.70 23.04 -3.58
CA LYS A 192 13.29 22.77 -4.96
C LYS A 192 13.27 21.28 -5.30
N ASP A 193 14.24 20.53 -4.78
CA ASP A 193 14.28 19.07 -5.00
C ASP A 193 13.15 18.35 -4.25
N MET A 194 12.84 18.83 -3.03
CA MET A 194 11.72 18.31 -2.26
C MET A 194 10.37 18.58 -2.92
N ASP A 195 10.19 19.79 -3.46
CA ASP A 195 8.97 20.17 -4.19
C ASP A 195 8.81 19.32 -5.46
N HIS A 196 9.89 19.11 -6.22
CA HIS A 196 9.86 18.24 -7.39
C HIS A 196 9.55 16.79 -7.01
N MET A 197 10.18 16.27 -5.96
CA MET A 197 9.92 14.91 -5.49
C MET A 197 8.45 14.74 -5.03
N ALA A 198 7.92 15.70 -4.30
CA ALA A 198 6.51 15.67 -3.87
C ALA A 198 5.55 15.68 -5.07
N ASN A 199 5.82 16.50 -6.09
CA ASN A 199 5.02 16.52 -7.32
C ASN A 199 5.11 15.19 -8.10
N LEU A 200 6.31 14.60 -8.19
CA LEU A 200 6.50 13.31 -8.83
C LEU A 200 5.75 12.20 -8.09
N MET A 201 5.78 12.22 -6.76
CA MET A 201 5.03 11.24 -5.94
C MET A 201 3.52 11.41 -6.08
N GLU A 202 3.03 12.66 -6.17
CA GLU A 202 1.60 12.92 -6.41
C GLU A 202 1.14 12.38 -7.76
N TYR A 203 1.91 12.65 -8.81
CA TYR A 203 1.62 12.19 -10.17
C TYR A 203 1.73 10.67 -10.30
N GLY A 204 2.81 10.07 -9.78
CA GLY A 204 3.14 8.67 -10.03
C GLY A 204 2.39 7.68 -9.14
N PHE A 205 2.09 8.05 -7.90
CA PHE A 205 1.53 7.09 -6.93
C PHE A 205 0.14 7.43 -6.43
N HIS A 206 -0.43 8.59 -6.79
CA HIS A 206 -1.80 9.01 -6.46
C HIS A 206 -2.22 8.80 -5.00
N GLY A 207 -1.27 8.81 -4.07
CA GLY A 207 -1.52 8.55 -2.65
C GLY A 207 -1.93 7.11 -2.33
N GLU A 208 -1.53 6.15 -3.14
CA GLU A 208 -1.82 4.73 -2.96
C GLU A 208 -1.23 4.17 -1.66
N LEU A 209 -1.84 3.11 -1.16
CA LEU A 209 -1.33 2.30 -0.06
C LEU A 209 -0.81 0.98 -0.63
N GLU A 210 0.50 0.84 -0.69
CA GLU A 210 1.14 -0.38 -1.15
C GLU A 210 1.42 -1.31 0.04
N PHE A 211 1.08 -2.57 -0.15
CA PHE A 211 1.46 -3.67 0.72
C PHE A 211 2.41 -4.59 -0.02
N ARG A 212 3.58 -4.83 0.53
CA ARG A 212 4.59 -5.68 -0.09
C ARG A 212 4.95 -6.82 0.82
N ILE A 213 4.99 -8.04 0.31
CA ILE A 213 5.48 -9.24 1.01
C ILE A 213 6.85 -9.64 0.47
N LEU A 214 7.75 -9.91 1.39
CA LEU A 214 9.09 -10.45 1.15
C LEU A 214 9.15 -11.86 1.77
N PRO A 215 8.84 -12.91 1.02
CA PRO A 215 8.92 -14.26 1.53
C PRO A 215 10.37 -14.65 1.80
N GLU A 216 10.60 -15.44 2.85
CA GLU A 216 11.93 -15.93 3.17
C GLU A 216 12.39 -16.96 2.12
N ASN A 217 13.64 -16.84 1.70
CA ASN A 217 14.27 -17.73 0.70
C ASN A 217 13.61 -17.75 -0.70
N ILE A 218 12.78 -16.76 -1.01
CA ILE A 218 12.19 -16.58 -2.34
C ILE A 218 12.81 -15.33 -2.96
N PRO A 219 13.38 -15.40 -4.18
CA PRO A 219 14.02 -14.25 -4.82
C PRO A 219 13.03 -13.20 -5.34
N PHE A 220 11.73 -13.45 -5.19
CA PHE A 220 10.65 -12.57 -5.64
C PHE A 220 10.04 -11.81 -4.48
N GLN A 221 9.57 -10.61 -4.78
CA GLN A 221 8.72 -9.82 -3.92
C GLN A 221 7.33 -9.69 -4.53
N PHE A 222 6.32 -9.58 -3.68
CA PHE A 222 4.93 -9.52 -4.11
C PHE A 222 4.31 -8.24 -3.59
N SER A 223 3.86 -7.39 -4.51
CA SER A 223 3.29 -6.08 -4.20
C SER A 223 1.81 -6.04 -4.54
N ALA A 224 1.04 -5.33 -3.73
CA ALA A 224 -0.39 -5.15 -3.90
C ALA A 224 -0.77 -3.71 -3.53
N ILE A 225 -1.59 -3.07 -4.35
CA ILE A 225 -2.21 -1.80 -4.00
C ILE A 225 -3.51 -2.10 -3.28
N LEU A 226 -3.65 -1.56 -2.07
CA LEU A 226 -4.80 -1.79 -1.22
C LEU A 226 -5.87 -0.73 -1.43
N ASN A 227 -7.10 -1.17 -1.66
CA ASN A 227 -8.26 -0.29 -1.54
C ASN A 227 -8.54 -0.04 -0.05
N ARG A 228 -8.49 1.22 0.35
CA ARG A 228 -8.61 1.65 1.76
C ARG A 228 -9.96 1.30 2.37
N ASP A 229 -11.02 1.19 1.56
CA ASP A 229 -12.38 0.84 2.02
C ASP A 229 -12.49 -0.59 2.55
N TYR A 230 -11.59 -1.47 2.14
CA TYR A 230 -11.55 -2.88 2.56
C TYR A 230 -10.57 -3.17 3.70
N LEU A 231 -9.95 -2.14 4.26
CA LEU A 231 -9.12 -2.28 5.44
C LEU A 231 -9.96 -2.61 6.68
N ARG A 232 -9.47 -3.52 7.51
CA ARG A 232 -10.11 -3.89 8.78
C ARG A 232 -9.79 -2.95 9.93
N ASP A 233 -8.74 -2.15 9.77
CA ASP A 233 -8.27 -1.16 10.73
C ASP A 233 -7.95 0.15 10.01
N SER A 234 -7.84 1.25 10.74
CA SER A 234 -7.42 2.52 10.15
C SER A 234 -5.95 2.47 9.74
N GLU A 235 -5.63 3.07 8.60
CA GLU A 235 -4.27 3.14 8.04
C GLU A 235 -3.23 3.68 9.03
N GLU A 236 -3.63 4.68 9.82
CA GLU A 236 -2.78 5.33 10.82
C GLU A 236 -2.28 4.33 11.87
N HIS A 237 -3.02 3.25 12.10
CA HIS A 237 -2.68 2.23 13.07
C HIS A 237 -1.74 1.14 12.52
N PHE A 238 -1.62 0.96 11.20
CA PHE A 238 -0.77 -0.12 10.67
C PHE A 238 0.69 0.05 11.04
N VAL A 239 1.26 1.23 10.80
CA VAL A 239 2.67 1.50 11.13
C VAL A 239 2.91 1.47 12.65
N SER A 240 1.94 1.91 13.46
CA SER A 240 2.08 1.86 14.92
C SER A 240 1.92 0.46 15.50
N LYS A 241 1.08 -0.40 14.89
CA LYS A 241 0.85 -1.79 15.34
C LYS A 241 1.92 -2.77 14.84
N TYR A 242 2.34 -2.62 13.58
CA TYR A 242 3.13 -3.64 12.91
C TYR A 242 4.52 -3.18 12.48
N SER A 243 4.87 -1.91 12.73
CA SER A 243 6.00 -1.20 12.15
C SER A 243 5.90 -1.07 10.62
N ARG A 244 6.72 -0.23 10.01
CA ARG A 244 6.78 -0.12 8.55
C ARG A 244 7.22 -1.44 7.90
N GLN A 245 8.17 -2.12 8.50
CA GLN A 245 8.54 -3.50 8.20
C GLN A 245 8.10 -4.39 9.34
N SER A 246 7.24 -5.37 9.06
CA SER A 246 6.63 -6.20 10.09
C SER A 246 7.63 -7.14 10.76
N GLU A 247 7.42 -7.39 12.06
CA GLU A 247 8.20 -8.40 12.81
C GLU A 247 7.65 -9.82 12.61
N TYR A 248 6.43 -9.94 12.14
CA TYR A 248 5.71 -11.19 11.93
C TYR A 248 5.35 -11.37 10.48
N ASP A 249 5.14 -12.61 10.09
CA ASP A 249 4.70 -12.94 8.75
C ASP A 249 3.22 -12.64 8.57
N PHE A 250 2.89 -12.14 7.40
CA PHE A 250 1.55 -11.98 6.88
C PHE A 250 1.31 -12.94 5.72
N THR A 251 0.07 -13.32 5.55
CA THR A 251 -0.36 -14.11 4.39
C THR A 251 -1.26 -13.25 3.52
N MET A 252 -0.95 -13.19 2.23
CA MET A 252 -1.76 -12.56 1.20
C MET A 252 -2.29 -13.64 0.26
N ILE A 253 -3.59 -13.60 -0.02
CA ILE A 253 -4.23 -14.35 -1.10
C ILE A 253 -4.76 -13.35 -2.10
N GLY A 254 -4.43 -13.57 -3.38
CA GLY A 254 -4.83 -12.66 -4.45
C GLY A 254 -4.60 -13.20 -5.84
N ILE A 255 -4.98 -12.41 -6.83
CA ILE A 255 -4.90 -12.73 -8.25
C ILE A 255 -3.60 -12.14 -8.79
N VAL A 256 -2.81 -12.94 -9.50
CA VAL A 256 -1.60 -12.47 -10.19
C VAL A 256 -2.02 -11.59 -11.37
N THR A 257 -1.61 -10.33 -11.36
CA THR A 257 -1.89 -9.39 -12.45
C THR A 257 -0.68 -9.14 -13.33
N GLN A 258 0.51 -9.09 -12.75
CA GLN A 258 1.75 -8.87 -13.47
C GLN A 258 2.88 -9.68 -12.82
N SER A 259 3.55 -10.51 -13.59
CA SER A 259 4.67 -11.34 -13.11
C SER A 259 5.75 -11.59 -14.17
N GLY A 260 5.50 -11.22 -15.42
CA GLY A 260 6.41 -11.44 -16.55
C GLY A 260 7.44 -10.32 -16.74
N LYS A 261 8.20 -10.37 -17.82
CA LYS A 261 9.06 -9.29 -18.25
C LYS A 261 8.22 -8.08 -18.64
N ALA A 262 8.73 -6.88 -18.35
CA ALA A 262 8.11 -5.65 -18.81
C ALA A 262 7.91 -5.70 -20.35
N ILE A 263 6.79 -5.17 -20.81
CA ILE A 263 6.52 -5.06 -22.25
C ILE A 263 7.55 -4.09 -22.83
N THR A 264 8.27 -4.53 -23.86
CA THR A 264 9.19 -3.65 -24.57
C THR A 264 8.38 -2.56 -25.26
N PRO A 265 8.74 -1.27 -25.11
CA PRO A 265 8.06 -0.19 -25.83
C PRO A 265 8.08 -0.46 -27.34
N LEU A 266 7.00 -0.10 -28.01
CA LEU A 266 6.95 -0.19 -29.48
C LEU A 266 8.01 0.75 -30.09
N GLU A 267 8.58 0.34 -31.22
CA GLU A 267 9.54 1.18 -31.93
C GLU A 267 8.87 2.49 -32.37
N GLU A 268 9.57 3.62 -32.15
CA GLU A 268 9.08 4.92 -32.60
C GLU A 268 9.03 4.95 -34.14
N HIS A 269 7.90 5.33 -34.67
CA HIS A 269 7.72 5.56 -36.11
C HIS A 269 7.05 6.91 -36.35
N GLU A 270 7.22 7.47 -37.53
CA GLU A 270 6.51 8.70 -37.92
C GLU A 270 5.00 8.43 -38.04
N PRO A 271 4.15 9.20 -37.33
CA PRO A 271 2.73 8.94 -37.30
C PRO A 271 2.05 9.13 -38.64
N ASN A 272 1.30 8.14 -39.05
CA ASN A 272 0.48 8.21 -40.28
C ASN A 272 -0.97 8.61 -39.93
N GLY A 273 -1.15 9.88 -39.56
CA GLY A 273 -2.45 10.45 -39.23
C GLY A 273 -2.67 10.66 -37.71
N ILE A 274 -3.80 11.28 -37.36
CA ILE A 274 -4.11 11.71 -35.99
C ILE A 274 -4.24 10.54 -35.04
N LYS A 275 -4.85 9.44 -35.47
CA LYS A 275 -5.01 8.23 -34.61
C LYS A 275 -3.65 7.67 -34.22
N ASP A 276 -2.73 7.56 -35.15
CA ASP A 276 -1.40 7.04 -34.96
C ASP A 276 -0.57 7.98 -34.10
N ALA A 277 -0.69 9.29 -34.27
CA ALA A 277 -0.08 10.29 -33.38
C ALA A 277 -0.58 10.16 -31.92
N CYS A 278 -1.87 9.87 -31.73
CA CYS A 278 -2.42 9.63 -30.39
C CYS A 278 -1.87 8.34 -29.76
N ILE A 279 -1.69 7.29 -30.55
CA ILE A 279 -1.08 6.02 -30.08
C ILE A 279 0.38 6.27 -29.67
N ASN A 280 1.17 6.93 -30.51
CA ASN A 280 2.56 7.27 -30.18
C ASN A 280 2.67 8.15 -28.91
N LEU A 281 1.70 9.05 -28.70
CA LEU A 281 1.65 9.84 -27.45
C LEU A 281 1.34 8.96 -26.25
N ALA A 282 0.39 8.04 -26.38
CA ALA A 282 0.04 7.08 -25.29
C ALA A 282 1.24 6.18 -24.96
N ASP A 283 2.00 5.72 -25.96
CA ASP A 283 3.22 4.93 -25.76
C ASP A 283 4.30 5.72 -25.00
N LYS A 284 4.48 7.01 -25.31
CA LYS A 284 5.38 7.90 -24.59
C LYS A 284 4.94 8.13 -23.15
N LEU A 285 3.64 8.28 -22.89
CA LEU A 285 3.08 8.37 -21.57
C LEU A 285 3.32 7.05 -20.78
N ASN A 286 3.11 5.90 -21.41
CA ASN A 286 3.38 4.60 -20.81
C ASN A 286 4.87 4.43 -20.41
N VAL A 287 5.80 4.90 -21.25
CA VAL A 287 7.24 4.91 -20.88
C VAL A 287 7.48 5.79 -19.65
N MET A 288 6.84 6.96 -19.58
CA MET A 288 6.96 7.85 -18.43
C MET A 288 6.31 7.26 -17.18
N GLU A 289 5.14 6.65 -17.31
CA GLU A 289 4.46 5.96 -16.20
C GLU A 289 5.28 4.79 -15.65
N ASN A 290 5.96 4.04 -16.51
CA ASN A 290 6.84 2.94 -16.10
C ASN A 290 8.04 3.41 -15.26
N VAL A 291 8.43 4.70 -15.33
CA VAL A 291 9.46 5.26 -14.43
C VAL A 291 8.95 5.31 -12.98
N PHE A 292 7.66 5.49 -12.76
CA PHE A 292 7.03 5.60 -11.43
C PHE A 292 6.41 4.28 -10.98
N LEU A 293 5.60 3.70 -11.85
CA LEU A 293 4.83 2.49 -11.58
C LEU A 293 5.51 1.23 -12.12
N GLY A 294 6.70 1.40 -12.69
CA GLY A 294 7.47 0.32 -13.27
C GLY A 294 7.80 -0.75 -12.23
N ARG A 295 7.37 -1.95 -12.53
CA ARG A 295 7.63 -3.12 -11.72
C ARG A 295 9.13 -3.42 -11.70
N MET A 296 9.67 -3.80 -10.54
CA MET A 296 11.04 -4.30 -10.42
C MET A 296 11.18 -5.67 -11.08
N ASP A 297 12.39 -6.03 -11.54
CA ASP A 297 12.64 -7.28 -12.28
C ASP A 297 12.20 -8.55 -11.54
N ASN A 298 12.24 -8.53 -10.21
CA ASN A 298 11.86 -9.63 -9.34
C ASN A 298 10.52 -9.40 -8.60
N GLU A 299 9.67 -8.55 -9.13
CA GLU A 299 8.41 -8.17 -8.51
C GLU A 299 7.23 -8.80 -9.25
N CYS A 300 6.28 -9.33 -8.46
CA CYS A 300 4.99 -9.80 -8.94
C CYS A 300 3.90 -8.91 -8.34
N ILE A 301 3.04 -8.34 -9.19
CA ILE A 301 1.91 -7.53 -8.75
C ILE A 301 0.71 -8.43 -8.54
N ILE A 302 0.10 -8.29 -7.38
CA ILE A 302 -1.04 -9.08 -6.93
C ILE A 302 -2.23 -8.15 -6.71
N ASP A 303 -3.38 -8.51 -7.24
CA ASP A 303 -4.65 -7.90 -6.89
C ASP A 303 -5.23 -8.64 -5.66
N PRO A 304 -5.14 -8.07 -4.44
CA PRO A 304 -5.38 -8.79 -3.20
C PRO A 304 -6.86 -9.09 -3.00
N ILE A 305 -7.18 -10.31 -2.56
CA ILE A 305 -8.50 -10.71 -2.06
C ILE A 305 -8.53 -10.54 -0.55
N ALA A 306 -7.52 -11.08 0.13
CA ALA A 306 -7.40 -11.00 1.59
C ALA A 306 -5.94 -10.92 2.04
N ILE A 307 -5.70 -10.20 3.13
CA ILE A 307 -4.43 -10.16 3.83
C ILE A 307 -4.71 -10.38 5.32
N TYR A 308 -4.02 -11.32 5.91
CA TYR A 308 -4.20 -11.69 7.30
C TYR A 308 -2.91 -12.20 7.94
N ARG A 309 -2.90 -12.25 9.27
CA ARG A 309 -1.90 -12.95 10.06
C ARG A 309 -2.51 -14.22 10.62
N GLU A 310 -1.81 -15.35 10.51
CA GLU A 310 -2.16 -16.59 11.23
C GLU A 310 -1.65 -16.50 12.68
N LEU A 311 -2.53 -16.84 13.64
CA LEU A 311 -2.26 -16.79 15.09
C LEU A 311 -1.99 -18.18 15.62
#